data_3742d185f03268ff902a89a0e0e3a2f7
#
_entry.id   3742d185f03268ff902a89a0e0e3a2f7
#
_cell.length_a   1.000
_cell.length_b   1.000
_cell.length_c   1.000
_cell.angle_alpha   90.00
_cell.angle_beta   90.00
_cell.angle_gamma   90.00
#
_symmetry.space_group_name_H-M   'P 1'
#
loop_
_entity.id
_entity.type
_entity.pdbx_description
1 polymer ?
#
loop_
_entity_poly.entity_id
_entity_poly.type
_entity_poly.pdbx_seq_one_letter_code
_entity_poly.pdbx_strand_id
1 'polypeptide(L)'
;IICVIYVLLALLLFLLYRVNRSRTEKRSILQDQKRLRVINALGHAYASISLVNLKTEEIEILKSSGNMKPDQNGDMLFKAHQEELIRQVIAEPFQKAYWEFVDISTVAKRLEERETLSFTARTVDERWMTMIIVPQGYDKDGKLCTVLVAIRDATEEKEREIAQDRNLRNALAAAEHANRAKTVFLSNMSHDIRTPMN
;
A
#
# COMPACT_ATOMS: atom_id res chain seq x y z
N ILE A 1 55.15 -40.99 5.93
CA ILE A 1 55.07 -39.60 6.42
C ILE A 1 54.25 -38.73 5.41
N ILE A 2 54.60 -38.74 4.11
CA ILE A 2 53.94 -37.93 3.08
C ILE A 2 52.44 -38.23 2.96
N CYS A 3 52.04 -39.52 2.92
CA CYS A 3 50.64 -39.93 2.86
C CYS A 3 49.80 -39.45 4.08
N VAL A 4 50.39 -39.42 5.28
CA VAL A 4 49.72 -38.94 6.48
C VAL A 4 49.42 -37.43 6.40
N ILE A 5 50.36 -36.66 5.83
CA ILE A 5 50.21 -35.22 5.63
C ILE A 5 49.05 -34.92 4.67
N TYR A 6 48.96 -35.68 3.55
CA TYR A 6 47.85 -35.52 2.59
C TYR A 6 46.49 -35.86 3.18
N VAL A 7 46.40 -36.91 3.98
CA VAL A 7 45.16 -37.30 4.68
C VAL A 7 44.73 -36.22 5.68
N LEU A 8 45.68 -35.68 6.46
CA LEU A 8 45.39 -34.59 7.40
C LEU A 8 44.93 -33.30 6.68
N LEU A 9 45.59 -32.98 5.55
CA LEU A 9 45.19 -31.81 4.74
C LEU A 9 43.79 -31.98 4.16
N ALA A 10 43.47 -33.15 3.61
CA ALA A 10 42.16 -33.48 3.10
C ALA A 10 41.07 -33.38 4.18
N LEU A 11 41.38 -33.90 5.39
CA LEU A 11 40.47 -33.84 6.53
C LEU A 11 40.24 -32.40 6.99
N LEU A 12 41.27 -31.57 7.02
CA LEU A 12 41.20 -30.15 7.34
C LEU A 12 40.34 -29.41 6.33
N LEU A 13 40.56 -29.62 5.04
CA LEU A 13 39.76 -29.03 3.97
C LEU A 13 38.29 -29.45 4.03
N PHE A 14 38.03 -30.72 4.32
CA PHE A 14 36.67 -31.23 4.53
C PHE A 14 35.97 -30.55 5.72
N LEU A 15 36.66 -30.38 6.84
CA LEU A 15 36.13 -29.70 8.02
C LEU A 15 35.85 -28.23 7.74
N LEU A 16 36.77 -27.53 7.06
CA LEU A 16 36.58 -26.15 6.65
C LEU A 16 35.39 -26.00 5.70
N TYR A 17 35.26 -26.90 4.72
CA TYR A 17 34.10 -26.93 3.82
C TYR A 17 32.79 -27.13 4.58
N ARG A 18 32.75 -28.08 5.52
CA ARG A 18 31.56 -28.37 6.34
C ARG A 18 31.16 -27.18 7.23
N VAL A 19 32.13 -26.52 7.85
CA VAL A 19 31.90 -25.34 8.68
C VAL A 19 31.41 -24.16 7.83
N ASN A 20 31.99 -23.95 6.67
CA ASN A 20 31.59 -22.88 5.78
C ASN A 20 30.17 -23.10 5.23
N ARG A 21 29.82 -24.30 4.82
CA ARG A 21 28.47 -24.68 4.38
C ARG A 21 27.44 -24.47 5.49
N SER A 22 27.72 -24.91 6.71
CA SER A 22 26.84 -24.68 7.87
C SER A 22 26.65 -23.19 8.20
N ARG A 23 27.70 -22.37 8.02
CA ARG A 23 27.60 -20.91 8.21
C ARG A 23 26.73 -20.23 7.14
N THR A 24 26.83 -20.66 5.89
CA THR A 24 25.99 -20.12 4.79
C THR A 24 24.52 -20.49 4.98
N GLU A 25 24.24 -21.74 5.32
CA GLU A 25 22.85 -22.19 5.61
C GLU A 25 22.25 -21.43 6.81
N LYS A 26 22.99 -21.24 7.89
CA LYS A 26 22.53 -20.45 9.06
C LYS A 26 22.28 -18.99 8.71
N ARG A 27 23.09 -18.40 7.83
CA ARG A 27 22.90 -17.01 7.39
C ARG A 27 21.66 -16.85 6.54
N SER A 28 21.38 -17.79 5.61
CA SER A 28 20.15 -17.76 4.81
C SER A 28 18.91 -17.90 5.67
N ILE A 29 18.88 -18.87 6.59
CA ILE A 29 17.77 -19.06 7.54
C ILE A 29 17.55 -17.81 8.41
N LEU A 30 18.61 -17.17 8.90
CA LEU A 30 18.48 -15.95 9.70
C LEU A 30 17.96 -14.77 8.86
N GLN A 31 18.36 -14.69 7.60
CA GLN A 31 17.89 -13.67 6.67
C GLN A 31 16.41 -13.86 6.34
N ASP A 32 15.99 -15.10 6.11
CA ASP A 32 14.58 -15.44 5.88
C ASP A 32 13.72 -15.17 7.12
N GLN A 33 14.22 -15.50 8.31
CA GLN A 33 13.54 -15.16 9.57
C GLN A 33 13.42 -13.65 9.79
N LYS A 34 14.43 -12.87 9.42
CA LYS A 34 14.34 -11.39 9.48
C LYS A 34 13.32 -10.86 8.50
N ARG A 35 13.29 -11.38 7.26
CA ARG A 35 12.27 -11.03 6.26
C ARG A 35 10.86 -11.34 6.77
N LEU A 36 10.65 -12.55 7.31
CA LEU A 36 9.37 -12.95 7.89
C LEU A 36 8.94 -12.06 9.07
N ARG A 37 9.88 -11.66 9.94
CA ARG A 37 9.56 -10.72 11.05
C ARG A 37 9.14 -9.35 10.54
N VAL A 38 9.80 -8.82 9.52
CA VAL A 38 9.42 -7.54 8.91
C VAL A 38 8.06 -7.65 8.24
N ILE A 39 7.81 -8.71 7.47
CA ILE A 39 6.51 -8.98 6.85
C ILE A 39 5.42 -9.12 7.92
N ASN A 40 5.68 -9.82 9.01
CA ASN A 40 4.73 -9.97 10.12
C ASN A 40 4.50 -8.64 10.88
N ALA A 41 5.54 -7.83 11.07
CA ALA A 41 5.40 -6.52 11.71
C ALA A 41 4.60 -5.53 10.84
N LEU A 42 4.89 -5.49 9.53
CA LEU A 42 4.08 -4.74 8.55
C LEU A 42 2.70 -5.37 8.37
N GLY A 43 2.59 -6.65 8.64
CA GLY A 43 1.37 -7.43 8.52
C GLY A 43 0.21 -6.95 9.40
N HIS A 44 0.46 -6.27 10.50
CA HIS A 44 -0.61 -5.65 11.29
C HIS A 44 -1.20 -4.40 10.61
N ALA A 45 -0.40 -3.70 9.79
CA ALA A 45 -0.84 -2.50 9.07
C ALA A 45 -1.56 -2.79 7.75
N TYR A 46 -1.36 -3.98 7.18
CA TYR A 46 -1.93 -4.36 5.87
C TYR A 46 -2.82 -5.58 5.98
N ALA A 47 -4.01 -5.50 5.39
CA ALA A 47 -4.96 -6.60 5.29
C ALA A 47 -4.49 -7.66 4.27
N SER A 48 -3.87 -7.25 3.17
CA SER A 48 -3.32 -8.14 2.15
C SER A 48 -2.02 -7.58 1.59
N ILE A 49 -1.08 -8.47 1.26
CA ILE A 49 0.17 -8.15 0.56
C ILE A 49 0.39 -9.24 -0.48
N SER A 50 0.59 -8.87 -1.73
CA SER A 50 0.87 -9.80 -2.83
C SER A 50 1.94 -9.25 -3.76
N LEU A 51 2.63 -10.16 -4.45
CA LEU A 51 3.52 -9.86 -5.57
C LEU A 51 2.80 -10.19 -6.86
N VAL A 52 2.91 -9.31 -7.84
CA VAL A 52 2.28 -9.47 -9.15
C VAL A 52 3.36 -9.37 -10.22
N ASN A 53 3.44 -10.40 -11.06
CA ASN A 53 4.30 -10.38 -12.24
C ASN A 53 3.56 -9.67 -13.39
N LEU A 54 4.10 -8.55 -13.86
CA LEU A 54 3.47 -7.75 -14.91
C LEU A 54 3.50 -8.40 -16.30
N LYS A 55 4.34 -9.44 -16.51
CA LYS A 55 4.45 -10.15 -17.80
C LYS A 55 3.54 -11.38 -17.87
N THR A 56 3.48 -12.15 -16.77
CA THR A 56 2.70 -13.41 -16.71
C THR A 56 1.33 -13.22 -16.09
N GLU A 57 1.10 -12.07 -15.45
CA GLU A 57 -0.10 -11.75 -14.66
C GLU A 57 -0.30 -12.69 -13.45
N GLU A 58 0.72 -13.46 -13.09
CA GLU A 58 0.69 -14.33 -11.93
C GLU A 58 0.74 -13.51 -10.64
N ILE A 59 -0.04 -13.94 -9.65
CA ILE A 59 -0.09 -13.33 -8.32
C ILE A 59 0.40 -14.33 -7.26
N GLU A 60 1.36 -13.89 -6.46
CA GLU A 60 1.83 -14.58 -5.27
C GLU A 60 1.32 -13.85 -4.03
N ILE A 61 0.43 -14.47 -3.26
CA ILE A 61 -0.12 -13.89 -2.04
C ILE A 61 0.82 -14.16 -0.88
N LEU A 62 1.52 -13.12 -0.41
CA LEU A 62 2.43 -13.20 0.73
C LEU A 62 1.68 -13.14 2.05
N LYS A 63 0.56 -12.41 2.09
CA LYS A 63 -0.31 -12.27 3.26
C LYS A 63 -1.74 -11.98 2.81
N SER A 64 -2.69 -12.63 3.48
CA SER A 64 -4.11 -12.30 3.40
C SER A 64 -4.72 -12.40 4.81
N SER A 65 -5.43 -11.35 5.25
CA SER A 65 -6.27 -11.37 6.45
C SER A 65 -7.72 -11.34 5.99
N GLY A 66 -8.39 -12.49 5.95
CA GLY A 66 -9.79 -12.60 5.58
C GLY A 66 -10.14 -13.89 4.85
N ASN A 67 -11.38 -13.98 4.38
CA ASN A 67 -11.92 -15.16 3.69
C ASN A 67 -11.38 -15.35 2.25
N MET A 68 -10.54 -14.47 1.75
CA MET A 68 -9.81 -14.66 0.50
C MET A 68 -8.67 -15.66 0.73
N LYS A 69 -9.03 -16.94 0.79
CA LYS A 69 -8.04 -18.01 0.70
C LYS A 69 -7.53 -18.06 -0.73
N PRO A 70 -6.20 -18.13 -0.95
CA PRO A 70 -5.70 -18.49 -2.27
C PRO A 70 -6.36 -19.81 -2.65
N ASP A 71 -6.85 -19.90 -3.89
CA ASP A 71 -7.33 -21.16 -4.43
C ASP A 71 -6.20 -22.19 -4.24
N GLN A 72 -6.55 -23.41 -3.83
CA GLN A 72 -5.58 -24.46 -3.46
C GLN A 72 -4.60 -24.83 -4.58
N ASN A 73 -4.80 -24.33 -5.78
CA ASN A 73 -3.97 -24.58 -6.96
C ASN A 73 -2.91 -23.51 -7.27
N GLY A 74 -2.83 -22.39 -6.53
CA GLY A 74 -1.70 -21.44 -6.64
C GLY A 74 -1.63 -20.57 -7.90
N ASP A 75 -2.41 -20.86 -8.95
CA ASP A 75 -2.32 -20.22 -10.26
C ASP A 75 -3.50 -19.25 -10.52
N MET A 76 -3.76 -18.34 -9.59
CA MET A 76 -4.76 -17.31 -9.83
C MET A 76 -4.14 -16.18 -10.65
N LEU A 77 -4.69 -15.89 -11.82
CA LEU A 77 -4.32 -14.73 -12.61
C LEU A 77 -4.80 -13.46 -11.90
N PHE A 78 -3.98 -12.44 -11.91
CA PHE A 78 -4.27 -11.15 -11.27
C PHE A 78 -5.62 -10.58 -11.68
N LYS A 79 -5.96 -10.65 -12.96
CA LYS A 79 -7.23 -10.14 -13.48
C LYS A 79 -8.44 -10.84 -12.86
N ALA A 80 -8.43 -12.16 -12.77
CA ALA A 80 -9.53 -12.93 -12.17
C ALA A 80 -9.68 -12.60 -10.67
N HIS A 81 -8.55 -12.43 -9.97
CA HIS A 81 -8.54 -12.01 -8.57
C HIS A 81 -9.15 -10.60 -8.39
N GLN A 82 -8.85 -9.66 -9.29
CA GLN A 82 -9.41 -8.31 -9.25
C GLN A 82 -10.91 -8.30 -9.58
N GLU A 83 -11.38 -9.13 -10.53
CA GLU A 83 -12.80 -9.26 -10.85
C GLU A 83 -13.63 -9.70 -9.64
N GLU A 84 -13.12 -10.65 -8.89
CA GLU A 84 -13.78 -11.14 -7.67
C GLU A 84 -13.77 -10.08 -6.57
N LEU A 85 -12.63 -9.40 -6.35
CA LEU A 85 -12.47 -8.35 -5.36
C LEU A 85 -13.41 -7.16 -5.64
N ILE A 86 -13.54 -6.75 -6.88
CA ILE A 86 -14.46 -5.69 -7.28
C ILE A 86 -15.90 -6.08 -6.97
N ARG A 87 -16.30 -7.29 -7.36
CA ARG A 87 -17.67 -7.76 -7.21
C ARG A 87 -18.08 -7.87 -5.74
N GLN A 88 -17.17 -8.33 -4.88
CA GLN A 88 -17.49 -8.64 -3.49
C GLN A 88 -17.15 -7.49 -2.51
N VAL A 89 -16.17 -6.66 -2.84
CA VAL A 89 -15.59 -5.75 -1.85
C VAL A 89 -15.76 -4.28 -2.22
N ILE A 90 -15.63 -3.91 -3.49
CA ILE A 90 -15.61 -2.49 -3.89
C ILE A 90 -17.03 -1.97 -4.11
N ALA A 91 -17.40 -0.87 -3.44
CA ALA A 91 -18.68 -0.19 -3.65
C ALA A 91 -18.81 0.34 -5.09
N GLU A 92 -20.00 0.23 -5.66
CA GLU A 92 -20.30 0.52 -7.07
C GLU A 92 -19.73 1.85 -7.60
N PRO A 93 -19.81 2.99 -6.88
CA PRO A 93 -19.27 4.25 -7.39
C PRO A 93 -17.76 4.25 -7.64
N PHE A 94 -17.02 3.34 -7.01
CA PHE A 94 -15.56 3.25 -7.11
C PHE A 94 -15.07 2.19 -8.10
N GLN A 95 -15.94 1.31 -8.58
CA GLN A 95 -15.55 0.14 -9.38
C GLN A 95 -14.85 0.53 -10.69
N LYS A 96 -15.39 1.52 -11.41
CA LYS A 96 -14.78 1.98 -12.68
C LYS A 96 -13.36 2.53 -12.46
N ALA A 97 -13.21 3.43 -11.50
CA ALA A 97 -11.90 4.02 -11.19
C ALA A 97 -10.91 2.98 -10.64
N TYR A 98 -11.42 1.99 -9.92
CA TYR A 98 -10.60 0.87 -9.46
C TYR A 98 -10.07 0.04 -10.63
N TRP A 99 -10.90 -0.30 -11.64
CA TRP A 99 -10.47 -1.00 -12.84
C TRP A 99 -9.36 -0.27 -13.59
N GLU A 100 -9.51 1.05 -13.76
CA GLU A 100 -8.49 1.90 -14.37
C GLU A 100 -7.19 1.92 -13.54
N PHE A 101 -7.33 1.84 -12.21
CA PHE A 101 -6.18 1.82 -11.31
C PHE A 101 -5.38 0.51 -11.39
N VAL A 102 -6.03 -0.64 -11.45
CA VAL A 102 -5.38 -1.97 -11.45
C VAL A 102 -4.99 -2.47 -12.85
N ASP A 103 -5.19 -1.68 -13.89
CA ASP A 103 -4.83 -2.04 -15.26
C ASP A 103 -3.31 -2.24 -15.39
N ILE A 104 -2.89 -3.52 -15.41
CA ILE A 104 -1.48 -3.95 -15.47
C ILE A 104 -0.76 -3.34 -16.68
N SER A 105 -1.44 -3.17 -17.81
CA SER A 105 -0.85 -2.64 -19.04
C SER A 105 -0.30 -1.23 -18.87
N THR A 106 -0.82 -0.47 -17.91
CA THR A 106 -0.46 0.92 -17.64
C THR A 106 0.38 1.11 -16.37
N VAL A 107 0.40 0.13 -15.46
CA VAL A 107 1.09 0.22 -14.15
C VAL A 107 2.56 0.55 -14.31
N ALA A 108 3.29 -0.16 -15.19
CA ALA A 108 4.72 0.07 -15.38
C ALA A 108 5.01 1.52 -15.79
N LYS A 109 4.29 2.05 -16.78
CA LYS A 109 4.44 3.42 -17.25
C LYS A 109 4.10 4.46 -16.16
N ARG A 110 3.04 4.24 -15.39
CA ARG A 110 2.66 5.15 -14.30
C ARG A 110 3.67 5.16 -13.15
N LEU A 111 4.37 4.05 -12.93
CA LEU A 111 5.44 3.94 -11.92
C LEU A 111 6.78 4.52 -12.40
N GLU A 112 6.97 4.80 -13.71
CA GLU A 112 8.11 5.59 -14.20
C GLU A 112 8.03 7.06 -13.76
N GLU A 113 6.80 7.58 -13.63
CA GLU A 113 6.54 8.97 -13.22
C GLU A 113 6.35 9.14 -11.71
N ARG A 114 6.10 8.04 -10.97
CA ARG A 114 5.78 8.06 -9.54
C ARG A 114 6.43 6.88 -8.83
N GLU A 115 6.96 7.11 -7.65
CA GLU A 115 7.54 6.05 -6.82
C GLU A 115 6.50 5.01 -6.37
N THR A 116 5.25 5.42 -6.20
CA THR A 116 4.14 4.56 -5.78
C THR A 116 2.82 5.00 -6.41
N LEU A 117 1.93 4.04 -6.64
CA LEU A 117 0.54 4.33 -6.99
C LEU A 117 -0.34 4.00 -5.79
N SER A 118 -1.32 4.83 -5.52
CA SER A 118 -2.26 4.63 -4.41
C SER A 118 -3.68 4.95 -4.85
N PHE A 119 -4.62 4.13 -4.41
CA PHE A 119 -6.04 4.29 -4.67
C PHE A 119 -6.84 3.98 -3.41
N THR A 120 -7.74 4.87 -3.04
CA THR A 120 -8.63 4.70 -1.89
C THR A 120 -10.06 4.58 -2.36
N ALA A 121 -10.74 3.52 -1.92
CA ALA A 121 -12.13 3.23 -2.26
C ALA A 121 -12.96 2.92 -1.01
N ARG A 122 -14.27 3.13 -1.10
CA ARG A 122 -15.21 2.64 -0.12
C ARG A 122 -15.60 1.20 -0.47
N THR A 123 -15.70 0.37 0.54
CA THR A 123 -16.12 -1.02 0.41
C THR A 123 -17.64 -1.14 0.56
N VAL A 124 -18.20 -2.29 0.15
CA VAL A 124 -19.65 -2.56 0.25
C VAL A 124 -20.15 -2.60 1.69
N ASP A 125 -19.28 -2.91 2.65
CA ASP A 125 -19.55 -2.87 4.09
C ASP A 125 -19.23 -1.49 4.73
N GLU A 126 -19.22 -0.44 3.89
CA GLU A 126 -19.07 0.97 4.26
C GLU A 126 -17.72 1.37 4.88
N ARG A 127 -16.72 0.51 4.89
CA ARG A 127 -15.35 0.83 5.30
C ARG A 127 -14.55 1.46 4.17
N TRP A 128 -13.41 2.02 4.48
CA TRP A 128 -12.46 2.54 3.51
C TRP A 128 -11.26 1.63 3.41
N MET A 129 -10.85 1.33 2.20
CA MET A 129 -9.60 0.62 1.93
C MET A 129 -8.67 1.45 1.04
N THR A 130 -7.38 1.32 1.27
CA THR A 130 -6.35 1.87 0.39
C THR A 130 -5.52 0.74 -0.19
N MET A 131 -5.45 0.67 -1.52
CA MET A 131 -4.53 -0.17 -2.27
C MET A 131 -3.32 0.65 -2.66
N ILE A 132 -2.13 0.07 -2.50
CA ILE A 132 -0.84 0.69 -2.85
C ILE A 132 -0.12 -0.28 -3.79
N ILE A 133 0.44 0.24 -4.89
CA ILE A 133 1.28 -0.51 -5.81
C ILE A 133 2.69 0.11 -5.78
N VAL A 134 3.69 -0.73 -5.52
CA VAL A 134 5.09 -0.33 -5.38
C VAL A 134 5.96 -1.17 -6.32
N PRO A 135 6.92 -0.58 -7.05
CA PRO A 135 7.86 -1.33 -7.87
C PRO A 135 8.75 -2.21 -6.99
N GLN A 136 8.93 -3.48 -7.37
CA GLN A 136 9.69 -4.45 -6.57
C GLN A 136 10.83 -5.10 -7.34
N GLY A 137 10.63 -5.50 -8.59
CA GLY A 137 11.61 -6.23 -9.36
C GLY A 137 11.74 -5.73 -10.79
N TYR A 138 12.98 -5.72 -11.27
CA TYR A 138 13.33 -5.30 -12.63
C TYR A 138 14.02 -6.45 -13.35
N ASP A 139 13.84 -6.54 -14.67
CA ASP A 139 14.54 -7.50 -15.51
C ASP A 139 15.98 -7.04 -15.81
N LYS A 140 16.71 -7.86 -16.62
CA LYS A 140 18.11 -7.57 -16.97
C LYS A 140 18.28 -6.29 -17.77
N ASP A 141 17.23 -5.84 -18.43
CA ASP A 141 17.19 -4.64 -19.25
C ASP A 141 16.72 -3.41 -18.46
N GLY A 142 16.52 -3.57 -17.12
CA GLY A 142 16.07 -2.51 -16.23
C GLY A 142 14.58 -2.20 -16.33
N LYS A 143 13.79 -3.05 -17.02
CA LYS A 143 12.35 -2.86 -17.13
C LYS A 143 11.63 -3.48 -15.95
N LEU A 144 10.68 -2.75 -15.37
CA LEU A 144 9.84 -3.21 -14.25
C LEU A 144 9.08 -4.48 -14.65
N CYS A 145 9.27 -5.56 -13.89
CA CYS A 145 8.63 -6.86 -14.14
C CYS A 145 7.78 -7.36 -12.96
N THR A 146 8.02 -6.87 -11.76
CA THR A 146 7.27 -7.31 -10.57
C THR A 146 6.90 -6.11 -9.72
N VAL A 147 5.65 -6.06 -9.27
CA VAL A 147 5.15 -5.05 -8.34
C VAL A 147 4.63 -5.71 -7.06
N LEU A 148 4.76 -5.00 -5.95
CA LEU A 148 4.11 -5.35 -4.70
C LEU A 148 2.78 -4.61 -4.63
N VAL A 149 1.71 -5.34 -4.38
CA VAL A 149 0.37 -4.80 -4.15
C VAL A 149 0.02 -5.00 -2.68
N ALA A 150 -0.28 -3.92 -1.98
CA ALA A 150 -0.64 -3.94 -0.57
C ALA A 150 -1.99 -3.27 -0.35
N ILE A 151 -2.84 -3.89 0.47
CA ILE A 151 -4.17 -3.37 0.82
C ILE A 151 -4.22 -3.16 2.32
N ARG A 152 -4.68 -1.98 2.75
CA ARG A 152 -4.88 -1.65 4.17
C ARG A 152 -6.28 -1.08 4.43
N ASP A 153 -6.76 -1.27 5.64
CA ASP A 153 -7.91 -0.52 6.14
C ASP A 153 -7.49 0.96 6.34
N ALA A 154 -8.29 1.86 5.82
CA ALA A 154 -8.06 3.31 5.90
C ALA A 154 -9.27 4.03 6.54
N THR A 155 -10.18 3.29 7.18
CA THR A 155 -11.46 3.81 7.68
C THR A 155 -11.24 4.93 8.70
N GLU A 156 -10.44 4.69 9.73
CA GLU A 156 -10.18 5.71 10.77
C GLU A 156 -9.48 6.96 10.20
N GLU A 157 -8.58 6.78 9.25
CA GLU A 157 -7.85 7.89 8.62
C GLU A 157 -8.80 8.75 7.79
N LYS A 158 -9.66 8.09 6.98
CA LYS A 158 -10.64 8.77 6.14
C LYS A 158 -11.75 9.45 6.94
N GLU A 159 -12.25 8.82 7.97
CA GLU A 159 -13.25 9.43 8.86
C GLU A 159 -12.70 10.67 9.57
N ARG A 160 -11.45 10.63 10.03
CA ARG A 160 -10.78 11.80 10.61
C ARG A 160 -10.62 12.93 9.58
N GLU A 161 -10.19 12.62 8.36
CA GLU A 161 -10.05 13.59 7.27
C GLU A 161 -11.41 14.26 6.95
N ILE A 162 -12.47 13.47 6.80
CA ILE A 162 -13.84 13.96 6.54
C ILE A 162 -14.34 14.84 7.69
N ALA A 163 -14.09 14.43 8.93
CA ALA A 163 -14.49 15.22 10.11
C ALA A 163 -13.73 16.54 10.19
N GLN A 164 -12.44 16.55 9.87
CA GLN A 164 -11.63 17.77 9.82
C GLN A 164 -12.10 18.73 8.72
N ASP A 165 -12.37 18.23 7.53
CA ASP A 165 -12.89 19.05 6.41
C ASP A 165 -14.25 19.66 6.76
N ARG A 166 -15.14 18.87 7.36
CA ARG A 166 -16.45 19.37 7.84
C ARG A 166 -16.31 20.47 8.89
N ASN A 167 -15.40 20.29 9.86
CA ASN A 167 -15.15 21.29 10.90
C ASN A 167 -14.58 22.59 10.30
N LEU A 168 -13.65 22.47 9.34
CA LEU A 168 -13.08 23.62 8.65
C LEU A 168 -14.15 24.38 7.86
N ARG A 169 -15.01 23.70 7.12
CA ARG A 169 -16.13 24.33 6.38
C ARG A 169 -17.10 25.04 7.32
N ASN A 170 -17.44 24.42 8.44
CA ASN A 170 -18.32 25.03 9.45
C ASN A 170 -17.68 26.28 10.07
N ALA A 171 -16.39 26.24 10.39
CA ALA A 171 -15.67 27.40 10.94
C ALA A 171 -15.59 28.54 9.92
N LEU A 172 -15.34 28.22 8.63
CA LEU A 172 -15.32 29.21 7.56
C LEU A 172 -16.69 29.89 7.40
N ALA A 173 -17.77 29.11 7.37
CA ALA A 173 -19.13 29.64 7.27
C ALA A 173 -19.49 30.55 8.46
N ALA A 174 -19.11 30.15 9.70
CA ALA A 174 -19.31 30.96 10.89
C ALA A 174 -18.52 32.28 10.84
N ALA A 175 -17.28 32.27 10.36
CA ALA A 175 -16.45 33.45 10.19
C ALA A 175 -17.04 34.42 9.12
N GLU A 176 -17.53 33.89 8.01
CA GLU A 176 -18.20 34.68 6.97
C GLU A 176 -19.47 35.32 7.50
N HIS A 177 -20.32 34.60 8.25
CA HIS A 177 -21.49 35.16 8.90
C HIS A 177 -21.16 36.28 9.86
N ALA A 178 -20.14 36.08 10.74
CA ALA A 178 -19.69 37.10 11.67
C ALA A 178 -19.18 38.34 10.94
N ASN A 179 -18.42 38.17 9.85
CA ASN A 179 -17.90 39.30 9.06
C ASN A 179 -19.03 40.09 8.35
N ARG A 180 -20.02 39.39 7.79
CA ARG A 180 -21.21 40.06 7.20
C ARG A 180 -22.01 40.85 8.25
N ALA A 181 -22.24 40.24 9.43
CA ALA A 181 -22.92 40.92 10.52
C ALA A 181 -22.18 42.18 10.96
N LYS A 182 -20.84 42.09 11.09
CA LYS A 182 -19.96 43.23 11.42
C LYS A 182 -20.08 44.33 10.35
N THR A 183 -20.08 43.99 9.07
CA THR A 183 -20.17 44.95 7.97
C THR A 183 -21.54 45.67 7.99
N VAL A 184 -22.63 44.94 8.17
CA VAL A 184 -23.97 45.50 8.28
C VAL A 184 -24.09 46.40 9.52
N PHE A 185 -23.55 45.96 10.66
CA PHE A 185 -23.53 46.77 11.87
C PHE A 185 -22.81 48.12 11.68
N LEU A 186 -21.58 48.06 11.11
CA LEU A 186 -20.80 49.28 10.85
C LEU A 186 -21.46 50.21 9.84
N SER A 187 -22.13 49.65 8.82
CA SER A 187 -22.91 50.46 7.85
C SER A 187 -24.06 51.19 8.52
N ASN A 188 -24.84 50.47 9.35
CA ASN A 188 -25.98 51.06 10.07
C ASN A 188 -25.52 52.12 11.07
N MET A 189 -24.45 51.83 11.84
CA MET A 189 -23.85 52.81 12.77
C MET A 189 -23.37 54.07 12.06
N SER A 190 -22.73 53.94 10.90
CA SER A 190 -22.27 55.09 10.09
C SER A 190 -23.45 55.94 9.59
N HIS A 191 -24.57 55.33 9.23
CA HIS A 191 -25.77 56.01 8.83
C HIS A 191 -26.42 56.77 10.00
N ASP A 192 -26.54 56.12 11.16
CA ASP A 192 -27.18 56.68 12.35
C ASP A 192 -26.36 57.85 12.97
N ILE A 193 -25.04 57.83 12.82
CA ILE A 193 -24.19 58.95 13.22
C ILE A 193 -24.28 60.14 12.26
N ARG A 194 -24.45 59.86 10.94
CA ARG A 194 -24.51 60.92 9.93
C ARG A 194 -25.84 61.72 9.97
N THR A 195 -26.94 61.06 10.33
CA THR A 195 -28.29 61.63 10.30
C THR A 195 -28.49 62.82 11.28
N PRO A 196 -27.97 62.83 12.55
CA PRO A 196 -28.11 63.94 13.47
C PRO A 196 -27.07 65.05 13.25
N MET A 197 -26.07 64.91 12.36
CA MET A 197 -25.06 65.94 12.09
C MET A 197 -25.38 66.84 10.88
N ASN A 198 -26.51 66.68 10.23
CA ASN A 198 -27.10 67.59 9.23
C ASN A 198 -28.33 68.29 9.80
#